data_89c810715a061351f94686fc094ad7db
#
_entry.id   89c810715a061351f94686fc094ad7db
#
_cell.length_a   1.000
_cell.length_b   1.000
_cell.length_c   1.000
_cell.angle_alpha   90.00
_cell.angle_beta   90.00
_cell.angle_gamma   90.00
#
_symmetry.space_group_name_H-M   'P 1'
#
loop_
_entity.id
_entity.type
_entity.pdbx_description
1 polymer ?
#
loop_
_entity_poly.entity_id
_entity_poly.type
_entity_poly.pdbx_seq_one_letter_code
_entity_poly.pdbx_strand_id
1 'polypeptide(L)'
;MKINRLCVSNFMAFNDLDIEFSDNINIISGENSTGKTALIKLLYTSLKTCSKAYSSNNTLSKEELESAMVSKFQGIFMPDNGAIGRLVNRHRGNNSTDVRIFLSNKDDIRFGFSNKHSKHIDIKHMGIKGKDNFTPVYIPPKEIISSTENFGSLYDEFHIAFEETYYDLCRLLERPLRKGPNTIEQNMVMKSFEDIVNGSIVQKDKKFYLKVKGQGEFEMGLVSEGYRKMATIMYLILSGSLTKDSILFWDEPETNMNPKMIKPMCDALTELAKMGDFCSNT
;
A
#
# COMPACT_ATOMS: atom_id res chain seq x y z
N MET A 1 3.11 9.09 -11.49
CA MET A 1 4.37 9.44 -10.77
C MET A 1 5.03 8.16 -10.31
N LYS A 2 6.38 8.04 -10.35
CA LYS A 2 7.15 6.84 -9.99
C LYS A 2 8.18 7.18 -8.92
N ILE A 3 8.62 6.16 -8.18
CA ILE A 3 9.78 6.24 -7.30
C ILE A 3 11.00 5.79 -8.10
N ASN A 4 12.04 6.62 -8.18
CA ASN A 4 13.26 6.27 -8.90
C ASN A 4 14.33 5.71 -7.95
N ARG A 5 14.47 6.25 -6.74
CA ARG A 5 15.50 5.86 -5.79
C ARG A 5 15.06 6.17 -4.36
N LEU A 6 15.50 5.35 -3.43
CA LEU A 6 15.38 5.59 -1.99
C LEU A 6 16.75 5.57 -1.36
N CYS A 7 17.09 6.64 -0.63
CA CYS A 7 18.22 6.65 0.29
C CYS A 7 17.66 6.78 1.71
N VAL A 8 18.07 5.91 2.61
CA VAL A 8 17.66 5.96 4.01
C VAL A 8 18.82 5.57 4.92
N SER A 9 18.99 6.31 6.00
CA SER A 9 19.98 5.99 7.03
C SER A 9 19.33 5.82 8.40
N ASN A 10 19.87 4.90 9.20
CA ASN A 10 19.47 4.62 10.57
C ASN A 10 17.96 4.35 10.75
N PHE A 11 17.36 3.53 9.90
CA PHE A 11 15.94 3.18 9.98
C PHE A 11 15.75 1.69 10.26
N MET A 12 15.15 1.33 11.37
CA MET A 12 14.86 -0.04 11.78
C MET A 12 16.07 -0.99 11.62
N ALA A 13 16.02 -1.93 10.66
CA ALA A 13 17.10 -2.87 10.37
C ALA A 13 18.23 -2.25 9.54
N PHE A 14 18.02 -1.08 8.93
CA PHE A 14 18.94 -0.48 7.97
C PHE A 14 19.85 0.56 8.65
N ASN A 15 21.16 0.40 8.50
CA ASN A 15 22.15 1.42 8.84
C ASN A 15 22.16 2.49 7.74
N ASP A 16 22.49 2.04 6.53
CA ASP A 16 22.46 2.81 5.30
C ASP A 16 21.90 1.94 4.19
N LEU A 17 20.95 2.45 3.47
CA LEU A 17 20.31 1.78 2.35
C LEU A 17 20.17 2.77 1.18
N ASP A 18 20.59 2.33 0.00
CA ASP A 18 20.47 3.08 -1.23
C ASP A 18 20.00 2.13 -2.33
N ILE A 19 18.76 2.33 -2.81
CA ILE A 19 18.11 1.45 -3.78
C ILE A 19 17.59 2.27 -4.94
N GLU A 20 17.90 1.84 -6.16
CA GLU A 20 17.26 2.31 -7.38
C GLU A 20 16.10 1.38 -7.75
N PHE A 21 14.98 1.97 -8.18
CA PHE A 21 13.78 1.24 -8.57
C PHE A 21 13.65 1.20 -10.09
N SER A 22 13.18 0.07 -10.60
CA SER A 22 12.77 -0.07 -11.99
C SER A 22 11.41 0.60 -12.23
N ASP A 23 11.10 0.87 -13.49
CA ASP A 23 9.89 1.61 -13.86
C ASP A 23 8.57 0.90 -13.59
N ASN A 24 8.56 -0.44 -13.53
CA ASN A 24 7.31 -1.20 -13.48
C ASN A 24 7.21 -2.06 -12.21
N ILE A 25 7.94 -3.17 -12.13
CA ILE A 25 7.87 -4.12 -11.02
C ILE A 25 9.20 -4.15 -10.29
N ASN A 26 9.13 -4.02 -8.98
CA ASN A 26 10.27 -4.17 -8.08
C ASN A 26 9.96 -5.27 -7.08
N ILE A 27 10.84 -6.26 -7.00
CA ILE A 27 10.70 -7.40 -6.08
C ILE A 27 11.75 -7.25 -4.99
N ILE A 28 11.30 -7.19 -3.73
CA ILE A 28 12.16 -7.14 -2.55
C ILE A 28 12.08 -8.49 -1.85
N SER A 29 13.14 -9.26 -1.94
CA SER A 29 13.24 -10.57 -1.31
C SER A 29 14.36 -10.61 -0.26
N GLY A 30 14.33 -11.57 0.63
CA GLY A 30 15.33 -11.76 1.68
C GLY A 30 14.78 -12.57 2.86
N GLU A 31 15.64 -12.88 3.81
CA GLU A 31 15.27 -13.62 5.00
C GLU A 31 14.27 -12.87 5.90
N ASN A 32 13.68 -13.58 6.86
CA ASN A 32 12.78 -12.96 7.83
C ASN A 32 13.53 -11.93 8.68
N SER A 33 12.84 -10.88 9.11
CA SER A 33 13.41 -9.81 9.96
C SER A 33 14.50 -8.95 9.31
N THR A 34 14.70 -9.02 7.99
CA THR A 34 15.67 -8.15 7.28
C THR A 34 15.13 -6.75 6.97
N GLY A 35 13.85 -6.47 7.26
CA GLY A 35 13.25 -5.15 7.09
C GLY A 35 12.43 -4.95 5.81
N LYS A 36 12.14 -6.01 5.03
CA LYS A 36 11.34 -5.92 3.78
C LYS A 36 10.04 -5.14 3.96
N THR A 37 9.18 -5.62 4.85
CA THR A 37 7.91 -4.95 5.21
C THR A 37 8.11 -3.52 5.70
N ALA A 38 9.16 -3.26 6.50
CA ALA A 38 9.47 -1.92 6.99
C ALA A 38 9.80 -0.95 5.86
N LEU A 39 10.51 -1.42 4.84
CA LEU A 39 10.90 -0.64 3.67
C LEU A 39 9.67 -0.22 2.84
N ILE A 40 8.79 -1.16 2.52
CA ILE A 40 7.59 -0.84 1.75
C ILE A 40 6.60 0.02 2.53
N LYS A 41 6.49 -0.21 3.85
CA LYS A 41 5.70 0.67 4.74
C LYS A 41 6.27 2.08 4.80
N LEU A 42 7.60 2.26 4.84
CA LEU A 42 8.24 3.57 4.80
C LEU A 42 7.85 4.33 3.53
N LEU A 43 7.99 3.69 2.36
CA LEU A 43 7.60 4.28 1.08
C LEU A 43 6.11 4.60 1.03
N TYR A 44 5.26 3.62 1.40
CA TYR A 44 3.81 3.80 1.42
C TYR A 44 3.39 4.96 2.33
N THR A 45 3.88 4.98 3.57
CA THR A 45 3.55 6.02 4.56
C THR A 45 3.89 7.41 4.04
N SER A 46 5.10 7.56 3.49
CA SER A 46 5.59 8.81 2.93
C SER A 46 4.70 9.30 1.78
N LEU A 47 4.47 8.43 0.79
CA LEU A 47 3.67 8.77 -0.38
C LEU A 47 2.19 8.98 -0.05
N LYS A 48 1.63 8.21 0.89
CA LYS A 48 0.24 8.34 1.31
C LYS A 48 -0.03 9.67 1.99
N THR A 49 0.88 10.11 2.85
CA THR A 49 0.80 11.44 3.48
C THR A 49 0.84 12.54 2.43
N CYS A 50 1.77 12.46 1.49
CA CYS A 50 1.90 13.44 0.41
C CYS A 50 0.65 13.46 -0.50
N SER A 51 0.19 12.30 -0.95
CA SER A 51 -1.01 12.19 -1.81
C SER A 51 -2.24 12.82 -1.15
N LYS A 52 -2.42 12.65 0.15
CA LYS A 52 -3.52 13.24 0.93
C LYS A 52 -3.40 14.76 1.04
N ALA A 53 -2.18 15.27 1.30
CA ALA A 53 -1.90 16.68 1.42
C ALA A 53 -2.20 17.47 0.14
N TYR A 54 -1.94 16.88 -1.01
CA TYR A 54 -2.14 17.54 -2.32
C TYR A 54 -3.49 17.26 -2.98
N SER A 55 -4.27 16.29 -2.49
CA SER A 55 -5.65 16.05 -2.93
C SER A 55 -6.64 17.06 -2.34
N SER A 56 -6.31 17.72 -1.25
CA SER A 56 -7.09 18.82 -0.68
C SER A 56 -6.73 20.12 -1.41
N ASN A 57 -7.72 20.89 -1.85
CA ASN A 57 -7.52 22.21 -2.47
C ASN A 57 -6.84 23.24 -1.52
N ASN A 58 -6.56 22.87 -0.28
CA ASN A 58 -5.81 23.65 0.69
C ASN A 58 -4.38 23.12 0.79
N THR A 59 -3.40 23.95 0.51
CA THR A 59 -2.01 23.65 0.77
C THR A 59 -1.80 23.61 2.29
N LEU A 60 -1.50 22.44 2.83
CA LEU A 60 -1.18 22.28 4.24
C LEU A 60 0.08 23.08 4.59
N SER A 61 0.12 23.68 5.77
CA SER A 61 1.35 24.26 6.33
C SER A 61 2.38 23.16 6.58
N LYS A 62 3.64 23.55 6.81
CA LYS A 62 4.70 22.59 7.13
C LYS A 62 4.35 21.80 8.40
N GLU A 63 3.86 22.49 9.43
CA GLU A 63 3.49 21.90 10.72
C GLU A 63 2.33 20.91 10.60
N GLU A 64 1.32 21.24 9.81
CA GLU A 64 0.20 20.32 9.53
C GLU A 64 0.66 19.07 8.80
N LEU A 65 1.57 19.22 7.84
CA LEU A 65 2.13 18.13 7.08
C LEU A 65 3.02 17.22 7.95
N GLU A 66 3.86 17.79 8.80
CA GLU A 66 4.67 17.05 9.77
C GLU A 66 3.78 16.29 10.76
N SER A 67 2.73 16.92 11.28
CA SER A 67 1.74 16.28 12.15
C SER A 67 1.01 15.13 11.46
N ALA A 68 0.57 15.33 10.21
CA ALA A 68 -0.07 14.28 9.41
C ALA A 68 0.87 13.09 9.15
N MET A 69 2.14 13.37 8.87
CA MET A 69 3.15 12.33 8.67
C MET A 69 3.42 11.56 9.96
N VAL A 70 3.56 12.22 11.09
CA VAL A 70 3.71 11.58 12.41
C VAL A 70 2.53 10.66 12.68
N SER A 71 1.30 11.14 12.53
CA SER A 71 0.09 10.35 12.74
C SER A 71 0.06 9.12 11.83
N LYS A 72 0.45 9.26 10.56
CA LYS A 72 0.49 8.15 9.61
C LYS A 72 1.55 7.12 9.97
N PHE A 73 2.75 7.55 10.41
CA PHE A 73 3.78 6.64 10.93
C PHE A 73 3.31 5.88 12.18
N GLN A 74 2.63 6.57 13.08
CA GLN A 74 2.05 5.96 14.29
C GLN A 74 1.01 4.90 13.95
N GLY A 75 0.08 5.18 13.04
CA GLY A 75 -0.97 4.24 12.63
C GLY A 75 -0.42 3.01 11.88
N ILE A 76 0.59 3.18 11.02
CA ILE A 76 1.14 2.10 10.20
C ILE A 76 2.16 1.25 10.96
N PHE A 77 3.08 1.86 11.71
CA PHE A 77 4.15 1.14 12.41
C PHE A 77 3.78 0.76 13.85
N MET A 78 2.75 1.40 14.41
CA MET A 78 2.25 1.17 15.77
C MET A 78 3.36 1.12 16.84
N PRO A 79 4.29 2.09 16.87
CA PRO A 79 5.33 2.08 17.87
C PRO A 79 4.74 2.31 19.25
N ASP A 80 5.30 1.64 20.26
CA ASP A 80 4.86 1.78 21.64
C ASP A 80 4.80 3.25 22.08
N ASN A 81 3.71 3.64 22.76
CA ASN A 81 3.40 5.03 23.16
C ASN A 81 3.38 6.07 22.01
N GLY A 82 3.20 5.62 20.75
CA GLY A 82 3.26 6.46 19.57
C GLY A 82 4.63 7.08 19.31
N ALA A 83 5.70 6.50 19.86
CA ALA A 83 7.05 7.04 19.79
C ALA A 83 7.75 6.62 18.49
N ILE A 84 7.61 7.40 17.41
CA ILE A 84 8.23 7.12 16.10
C ILE A 84 9.77 7.06 16.18
N GLY A 85 10.38 7.69 17.16
CA GLY A 85 11.82 7.57 17.46
C GLY A 85 12.26 6.11 17.74
N ARG A 86 11.33 5.20 18.06
CA ARG A 86 11.61 3.75 18.17
C ARG A 86 11.89 3.08 16.83
N LEU A 87 11.58 3.74 15.73
CA LEU A 87 11.88 3.30 14.36
C LEU A 87 13.30 3.67 13.92
N VAL A 88 13.99 4.52 14.70
CA VAL A 88 15.43 4.77 14.50
C VAL A 88 16.21 3.49 14.80
N ASN A 89 17.23 3.19 13.99
CA ASN A 89 18.08 2.01 14.21
C ASN A 89 18.68 2.05 15.63
N ARG A 90 18.72 0.90 16.29
CA ARG A 90 19.05 0.76 17.72
C ARG A 90 20.57 0.75 17.98
N HIS A 91 21.24 1.84 17.65
CA HIS A 91 22.60 2.10 18.12
C HIS A 91 22.60 2.87 19.45
N ARG A 92 23.68 2.75 20.23
CA ARG A 92 23.84 3.55 21.47
C ARG A 92 23.94 5.04 21.15
N GLY A 93 23.31 5.85 21.96
CA GLY A 93 23.37 7.33 21.87
C GLY A 93 22.16 7.96 21.18
N ASN A 94 22.29 9.25 20.87
CA ASN A 94 21.27 10.02 20.13
C ASN A 94 21.49 9.81 18.64
N ASN A 95 20.56 9.13 18.01
CA ASN A 95 20.59 8.83 16.58
C ASN A 95 19.38 9.45 15.89
N SER A 96 19.53 9.73 14.61
CA SER A 96 18.47 10.21 13.75
C SER A 96 18.40 9.40 12.47
N THR A 97 17.19 9.21 11.99
CA THR A 97 16.90 8.69 10.65
C THR A 97 16.85 9.85 9.67
N ASP A 98 17.44 9.68 8.50
CA ASP A 98 17.27 10.56 7.35
C ASP A 98 16.71 9.76 6.17
N VAL A 99 15.67 10.27 5.52
CA VAL A 99 14.98 9.63 4.40
C VAL A 99 14.94 10.56 3.23
N ARG A 100 15.31 10.06 2.05
CA ARG A 100 15.19 10.76 0.78
C ARG A 100 14.62 9.84 -0.28
N ILE A 101 13.48 10.22 -0.84
CA ILE A 101 12.77 9.49 -1.90
C ILE A 101 12.82 10.35 -3.17
N PHE A 102 13.50 9.86 -4.20
CA PHE A 102 13.60 10.54 -5.49
C PHE A 102 12.44 10.10 -6.39
N LEU A 103 11.81 11.07 -7.04
CA LEU A 103 10.62 10.90 -7.84
C LEU A 103 10.90 11.09 -9.34
N SER A 104 10.06 10.53 -10.19
CA SER A 104 10.19 10.63 -11.66
C SER A 104 10.01 12.05 -12.22
N ASN A 105 9.39 12.97 -11.47
CA ASN A 105 9.28 14.37 -11.81
C ASN A 105 10.56 15.19 -11.57
N LYS A 106 11.69 14.52 -11.28
CA LYS A 106 13.01 15.08 -10.93
C LYS A 106 13.01 15.85 -9.60
N ASP A 107 12.04 15.61 -8.75
CA ASP A 107 11.96 16.16 -7.41
C ASP A 107 12.13 15.07 -6.35
N ASP A 108 12.14 15.42 -5.07
CA ASP A 108 12.31 14.44 -4.01
C ASP A 108 11.50 14.80 -2.76
N ILE A 109 11.33 13.82 -1.89
CA ILE A 109 10.78 13.97 -0.55
C ILE A 109 11.93 13.74 0.42
N ARG A 110 12.16 14.68 1.34
CA ARG A 110 13.19 14.56 2.39
C ARG A 110 12.60 14.86 3.75
N PHE A 111 12.81 13.96 4.67
CA PHE A 111 12.44 14.15 6.06
C PHE A 111 13.36 13.34 6.99
N GLY A 112 13.32 13.69 8.27
CA GLY A 112 14.07 12.97 9.28
C GLY A 112 13.35 13.00 10.62
N PHE A 113 13.74 12.08 11.51
CA PHE A 113 13.29 12.02 12.90
C PHE A 113 14.37 11.41 13.79
N SER A 114 14.26 11.58 15.08
CA SER A 114 15.28 11.14 16.03
C SER A 114 14.68 10.37 17.20
N ASN A 115 15.51 9.57 17.85
CA ASN A 115 15.14 8.89 19.09
C ASN A 115 15.02 9.88 20.28
N LYS A 116 15.63 11.06 20.20
CA LYS A 116 15.56 12.11 21.22
C LYS A 116 14.21 12.86 21.19
N HIS A 117 13.73 13.20 20.00
CA HIS A 117 12.42 13.86 19.77
C HIS A 117 11.43 12.83 19.16
N SER A 118 11.05 11.87 19.97
CA SER A 118 10.43 10.62 19.53
C SER A 118 9.01 10.74 18.93
N LYS A 119 8.43 11.95 18.92
CA LYS A 119 7.09 12.20 18.34
C LYS A 119 7.12 13.35 17.32
N HIS A 120 8.26 13.63 16.72
CA HIS A 120 8.43 14.71 15.76
C HIS A 120 9.13 14.21 14.49
N ILE A 121 8.66 14.67 13.34
CA ILE A 121 9.29 14.50 12.02
C ILE A 121 9.62 15.90 11.52
N ASP A 122 10.86 16.13 11.07
CA ASP A 122 11.27 17.35 10.39
C ASP A 122 11.24 17.09 8.87
N ILE A 123 10.31 17.73 8.18
CA ILE A 123 10.22 17.70 6.72
C ILE A 123 11.15 18.76 6.15
N LYS A 124 12.23 18.32 5.49
CA LYS A 124 13.24 19.18 4.87
C LYS A 124 12.83 19.62 3.46
N HIS A 125 12.18 18.77 2.72
CA HIS A 125 11.71 19.03 1.36
C HIS A 125 10.53 18.13 0.99
N MET A 126 9.60 18.67 0.18
CA MET A 126 8.44 17.96 -0.33
C MET A 126 8.19 18.36 -1.78
N GLY A 127 8.79 17.63 -2.69
CA GLY A 127 8.81 17.92 -4.13
C GLY A 127 7.58 17.47 -4.92
N ILE A 128 6.46 17.19 -4.26
CA ILE A 128 5.21 16.84 -4.93
C ILE A 128 4.40 18.09 -5.19
N LYS A 129 3.97 18.29 -6.44
CA LYS A 129 3.15 19.43 -6.86
C LYS A 129 1.72 18.97 -7.09
N GLY A 130 0.74 19.82 -6.82
CA GLY A 130 -0.69 19.51 -6.89
C GLY A 130 -1.22 19.00 -8.25
N LYS A 131 -0.36 18.93 -9.28
CA LYS A 131 -0.65 18.33 -10.59
C LYS A 131 -0.24 16.85 -10.69
N ASP A 132 0.53 16.34 -9.72
CA ASP A 132 1.02 14.97 -9.69
C ASP A 132 -0.05 14.06 -9.05
N ASN A 133 -1.08 13.70 -9.82
CA ASN A 133 -2.09 12.76 -9.35
C ASN A 133 -1.48 11.36 -9.27
N PHE A 134 -1.41 10.81 -8.07
CA PHE A 134 -1.06 9.41 -7.84
C PHE A 134 -1.78 8.87 -6.61
N THR A 135 -2.02 7.58 -6.62
CA THR A 135 -2.73 6.90 -5.52
C THR A 135 -1.87 5.76 -4.98
N PRO A 136 -1.24 5.92 -3.81
CA PRO A 136 -0.59 4.81 -3.15
C PRO A 136 -1.64 3.82 -2.62
N VAL A 137 -1.45 2.54 -2.97
CA VAL A 137 -2.30 1.44 -2.52
C VAL A 137 -1.40 0.43 -1.81
N TYR A 138 -1.76 0.03 -0.60
CA TYR A 138 -1.04 -1.00 0.16
C TYR A 138 -1.95 -2.19 0.40
N ILE A 139 -1.46 -3.38 0.07
CA ILE A 139 -2.12 -4.64 0.38
C ILE A 139 -1.28 -5.35 1.43
N PRO A 140 -1.80 -5.48 2.67
CA PRO A 140 -1.09 -6.15 3.76
C PRO A 140 -1.04 -7.68 3.55
N PRO A 141 -0.16 -8.40 4.31
CA PRO A 141 0.04 -9.84 4.16
C PRO A 141 -1.24 -10.65 4.34
N LYS A 142 -2.04 -10.30 5.36
CA LYS A 142 -3.34 -10.94 5.61
C LYS A 142 -4.43 -10.23 4.80
N GLU A 143 -5.28 -11.00 4.15
CA GLU A 143 -6.43 -10.43 3.45
C GLU A 143 -7.45 -9.86 4.46
N ILE A 144 -8.22 -8.89 4.03
CA ILE A 144 -9.26 -8.24 4.83
C ILE A 144 -10.61 -8.23 4.12
N ILE A 145 -10.67 -8.62 2.83
CA ILE A 145 -11.89 -8.56 2.03
C ILE A 145 -13.04 -9.41 2.61
N SER A 146 -12.70 -10.47 3.36
CA SER A 146 -13.69 -11.30 4.06
C SER A 146 -14.27 -10.64 5.32
N SER A 147 -13.69 -9.54 5.80
CA SER A 147 -14.00 -8.91 7.10
C SER A 147 -14.11 -7.39 7.02
N THR A 148 -14.45 -6.85 5.85
CA THR A 148 -14.56 -5.39 5.63
C THR A 148 -15.79 -4.78 6.28
N GLU A 149 -16.84 -5.58 6.53
CA GLU A 149 -18.12 -5.08 7.05
C GLU A 149 -17.92 -4.38 8.41
N ASN A 150 -18.27 -3.10 8.47
CA ASN A 150 -18.12 -2.22 9.63
C ASN A 150 -16.69 -2.00 10.14
N PHE A 151 -15.65 -2.57 9.51
CA PHE A 151 -14.26 -2.41 9.97
C PHE A 151 -13.84 -0.94 9.99
N GLY A 152 -14.14 -0.19 8.92
CA GLY A 152 -13.81 1.23 8.84
C GLY A 152 -14.46 2.04 9.98
N SER A 153 -15.75 1.81 10.23
CA SER A 153 -16.48 2.50 11.31
C SER A 153 -15.93 2.14 12.70
N LEU A 154 -15.63 0.87 12.93
CA LEU A 154 -15.03 0.43 14.20
C LEU A 154 -13.63 1.04 14.42
N TYR A 155 -12.83 1.16 13.35
CA TYR A 155 -11.52 1.78 13.42
C TYR A 155 -11.62 3.27 13.77
N ASP A 156 -12.52 4.00 13.10
CA ASP A 156 -12.73 5.44 13.32
C ASP A 156 -13.29 5.74 14.72
N GLU A 157 -14.25 4.93 15.20
CA GLU A 157 -14.97 5.19 16.45
C GLU A 157 -14.21 4.69 17.69
N PHE A 158 -13.62 3.48 17.61
CA PHE A 158 -13.03 2.81 18.77
C PHE A 158 -11.50 2.76 18.74
N HIS A 159 -10.87 3.29 17.70
CA HIS A 159 -9.39 3.24 17.54
C HIS A 159 -8.83 1.84 17.86
N ILE A 160 -9.46 0.81 17.26
CA ILE A 160 -9.03 -0.57 17.48
C ILE A 160 -7.56 -0.74 17.20
N ALA A 161 -6.87 -1.60 17.97
CA ALA A 161 -5.45 -1.86 17.86
C ALA A 161 -5.13 -2.67 16.57
N PHE A 162 -5.38 -2.05 15.43
CA PHE A 162 -5.12 -2.59 14.10
C PHE A 162 -4.22 -1.63 13.33
N GLU A 163 -3.36 -2.17 12.48
CA GLU A 163 -2.47 -1.39 11.64
C GLU A 163 -3.27 -0.59 10.60
N GLU A 164 -2.96 0.68 10.44
CA GLU A 164 -3.71 1.60 9.56
C GLU A 164 -3.68 1.21 8.08
N THR A 165 -2.74 0.35 7.65
CA THR A 165 -2.74 -0.20 6.28
C THR A 165 -3.99 -1.01 5.98
N TYR A 166 -4.53 -1.76 6.94
CA TYR A 166 -5.80 -2.48 6.80
C TYR A 166 -6.99 -1.53 6.70
N TYR A 167 -7.01 -0.48 7.51
CA TYR A 167 -8.04 0.57 7.43
C TYR A 167 -8.01 1.25 6.06
N ASP A 168 -6.83 1.66 5.58
CA ASP A 168 -6.67 2.28 4.27
C ASP A 168 -7.20 1.37 3.15
N LEU A 169 -6.91 0.07 3.20
CA LEU A 169 -7.40 -0.89 2.23
C LEU A 169 -8.92 -1.06 2.32
N CYS A 170 -9.49 -1.17 3.54
CA CYS A 170 -10.95 -1.23 3.72
C CYS A 170 -11.64 -0.01 3.12
N ARG A 171 -11.12 1.20 3.35
CA ARG A 171 -11.68 2.43 2.76
C ARG A 171 -11.64 2.42 1.21
N LEU A 172 -10.67 1.75 0.60
CA LEU A 172 -10.63 1.54 -0.86
C LEU A 172 -11.66 0.48 -1.31
N LEU A 173 -11.87 -0.58 -0.52
CA LEU A 173 -12.85 -1.63 -0.79
C LEU A 173 -14.31 -1.17 -0.54
N GLU A 174 -14.52 -0.15 0.27
CA GLU A 174 -15.84 0.47 0.48
C GLU A 174 -16.28 1.38 -0.69
N ARG A 175 -15.36 1.74 -1.59
CA ARG A 175 -15.72 2.57 -2.75
C ARG A 175 -16.65 1.80 -3.68
N PRO A 176 -17.71 2.45 -4.21
CA PRO A 176 -18.60 1.81 -5.17
C PRO A 176 -17.86 1.47 -6.46
N LEU A 177 -18.37 0.51 -7.20
CA LEU A 177 -17.88 0.21 -8.55
C LEU A 177 -17.96 1.44 -9.43
N ARG A 178 -16.95 1.62 -10.28
CA ARG A 178 -16.89 2.75 -11.22
C ARG A 178 -18.05 2.65 -12.22
N LYS A 179 -18.67 3.77 -12.51
CA LYS A 179 -19.69 3.86 -13.55
C LYS A 179 -19.02 3.91 -14.93
N GLY A 180 -19.52 3.11 -15.88
CA GLY A 180 -19.05 3.06 -17.25
C GLY A 180 -18.26 1.78 -17.58
N PRO A 181 -17.97 1.54 -18.86
CA PRO A 181 -17.23 0.35 -19.29
C PRO A 181 -15.77 0.39 -18.86
N ASN A 182 -15.20 -0.76 -18.61
CA ASN A 182 -13.77 -0.90 -18.44
C ASN A 182 -13.04 -0.58 -19.76
N THR A 183 -11.78 -0.14 -19.68
CA THR A 183 -10.92 -0.05 -20.86
C THR A 183 -10.57 -1.45 -21.38
N ILE A 184 -10.04 -1.53 -22.60
CA ILE A 184 -9.60 -2.80 -23.18
C ILE A 184 -8.52 -3.44 -22.31
N GLU A 185 -7.56 -2.64 -21.86
CA GLU A 185 -6.46 -3.08 -20.99
C GLU A 185 -7.01 -3.59 -19.65
N GLN A 186 -7.94 -2.88 -19.02
CA GLN A 186 -8.59 -3.31 -17.78
C GLN A 186 -9.28 -4.66 -17.96
N ASN A 187 -10.01 -4.85 -19.07
CA ASN A 187 -10.67 -6.12 -19.37
C ASN A 187 -9.67 -7.28 -19.55
N MET A 188 -8.53 -7.03 -20.20
CA MET A 188 -7.48 -8.05 -20.37
C MET A 188 -6.90 -8.48 -19.02
N VAL A 189 -6.53 -7.53 -18.17
CA VAL A 189 -6.01 -7.81 -16.82
C VAL A 189 -7.07 -8.49 -15.95
N MET A 190 -8.31 -8.00 -15.97
CA MET A 190 -9.41 -8.62 -15.21
C MET A 190 -9.60 -10.08 -15.64
N LYS A 191 -9.56 -10.36 -16.93
CA LYS A 191 -9.68 -11.74 -17.44
C LYS A 191 -8.58 -12.65 -16.88
N SER A 192 -7.34 -12.18 -16.80
CA SER A 192 -6.24 -12.96 -16.22
C SER A 192 -6.53 -13.35 -14.77
N PHE A 193 -7.04 -12.42 -13.94
CA PHE A 193 -7.43 -12.72 -12.56
C PHE A 193 -8.68 -13.61 -12.48
N GLU A 194 -9.69 -13.38 -13.32
CA GLU A 194 -10.91 -14.20 -13.41
C GLU A 194 -10.60 -15.66 -13.80
N ASP A 195 -9.64 -15.88 -14.69
CA ASP A 195 -9.20 -17.21 -15.08
C ASP A 195 -8.48 -17.94 -13.93
N ILE A 196 -7.71 -17.24 -13.09
CA ILE A 196 -7.07 -17.82 -11.89
C ILE A 196 -8.12 -18.33 -10.89
N VAL A 197 -9.16 -17.54 -10.61
CA VAL A 197 -10.19 -17.88 -9.62
C VAL A 197 -11.37 -18.65 -10.25
N ASN A 198 -11.36 -18.86 -11.57
CA ASN A 198 -12.47 -19.42 -12.37
C ASN A 198 -13.81 -18.71 -12.08
N GLY A 199 -13.78 -17.39 -11.96
CA GLY A 199 -14.97 -16.65 -11.54
C GLY A 199 -14.78 -15.13 -11.56
N SER A 200 -15.73 -14.44 -10.97
CA SER A 200 -15.73 -12.97 -10.84
C SER A 200 -16.13 -12.53 -9.45
N ILE A 201 -15.67 -11.34 -9.05
CA ILE A 201 -16.07 -10.75 -7.77
C ILE A 201 -17.39 -10.00 -7.91
N VAL A 202 -18.25 -10.13 -6.90
CA VAL A 202 -19.53 -9.42 -6.78
C VAL A 202 -19.63 -8.77 -5.41
N GLN A 203 -20.14 -7.54 -5.34
CA GLN A 203 -20.47 -6.88 -4.07
C GLN A 203 -21.98 -6.73 -3.96
N LYS A 204 -22.54 -7.14 -2.81
CA LYS A 204 -23.96 -6.98 -2.45
C LYS A 204 -24.03 -6.52 -0.99
N ASP A 205 -24.76 -5.45 -0.73
CA ASP A 205 -24.98 -4.91 0.62
C ASP A 205 -23.68 -4.78 1.45
N LYS A 206 -22.62 -4.23 0.83
CA LYS A 206 -21.28 -4.07 1.39
C LYS A 206 -20.50 -5.37 1.66
N LYS A 207 -21.06 -6.54 1.33
CA LYS A 207 -20.39 -7.85 1.43
C LYS A 207 -19.85 -8.27 0.07
N PHE A 208 -18.77 -9.02 0.11
CA PHE A 208 -18.12 -9.54 -1.08
C PHE A 208 -18.40 -11.03 -1.28
N TYR A 209 -18.61 -11.40 -2.52
CA TYR A 209 -18.89 -12.77 -2.96
C TYR A 209 -17.99 -13.10 -4.15
N LEU A 210 -17.54 -14.35 -4.23
CA LEU A 210 -16.90 -14.91 -5.42
C LEU A 210 -17.94 -15.71 -6.20
N LYS A 211 -18.27 -15.28 -7.42
CA LYS A 211 -19.14 -16.00 -8.33
C LYS A 211 -18.30 -16.92 -9.17
N VAL A 212 -18.28 -18.22 -8.83
CA VAL A 212 -17.52 -19.26 -9.52
C VAL A 212 -18.33 -19.83 -10.68
N LYS A 213 -17.71 -19.99 -11.85
CA LYS A 213 -18.37 -20.54 -13.05
C LYS A 213 -18.89 -21.95 -12.77
N GLY A 214 -20.21 -22.14 -12.98
CA GLY A 214 -20.88 -23.44 -12.80
C GLY A 214 -21.15 -23.86 -11.35
N GLN A 215 -20.76 -23.05 -10.34
CA GLN A 215 -20.94 -23.40 -8.93
C GLN A 215 -21.79 -22.38 -8.14
N GLY A 216 -21.98 -21.17 -8.68
CA GLY A 216 -22.75 -20.13 -8.00
C GLY A 216 -21.89 -19.13 -7.23
N GLU A 217 -22.47 -18.47 -6.22
CA GLU A 217 -21.84 -17.43 -5.44
C GLU A 217 -21.47 -17.95 -4.04
N PHE A 218 -20.25 -17.63 -3.60
CA PHE A 218 -19.72 -18.01 -2.29
C PHE A 218 -19.37 -16.73 -1.53
N GLU A 219 -19.74 -16.64 -0.26
CA GLU A 219 -19.28 -15.61 0.66
C GLU A 219 -17.75 -15.66 0.78
N MET A 220 -17.10 -14.49 0.84
CA MET A 220 -15.63 -14.43 0.92
C MET A 220 -15.03 -15.21 2.09
N GLY A 221 -15.75 -15.33 3.22
CA GLY A 221 -15.31 -16.14 4.35
C GLY A 221 -15.17 -17.65 4.06
N LEU A 222 -15.87 -18.16 3.04
CA LEU A 222 -15.82 -19.57 2.59
C LEU A 222 -14.81 -19.80 1.46
N VAL A 223 -14.21 -18.74 0.92
CA VAL A 223 -13.25 -18.79 -0.18
C VAL A 223 -11.83 -18.93 0.38
N SER A 224 -10.94 -19.66 -0.32
CA SER A 224 -9.54 -19.78 0.09
C SER A 224 -8.83 -18.42 0.10
N GLU A 225 -7.82 -18.25 0.97
CA GLU A 225 -7.13 -16.97 1.14
C GLU A 225 -6.45 -16.49 -0.15
N GLY A 226 -5.84 -17.39 -0.93
CA GLY A 226 -5.27 -17.04 -2.23
C GLY A 226 -6.30 -16.45 -3.19
N TYR A 227 -7.51 -17.00 -3.24
CA TYR A 227 -8.59 -16.45 -4.06
C TYR A 227 -9.11 -15.12 -3.52
N ARG A 228 -9.15 -14.92 -2.19
CA ARG A 228 -9.51 -13.65 -1.56
C ARG A 228 -8.51 -12.54 -1.90
N LYS A 229 -7.22 -12.87 -1.95
CA LYS A 229 -6.17 -11.94 -2.41
C LYS A 229 -6.40 -11.51 -3.87
N MET A 230 -6.71 -12.47 -4.76
CA MET A 230 -7.05 -12.16 -6.17
C MET A 230 -8.32 -11.31 -6.27
N ALA A 231 -9.37 -11.65 -5.52
CA ALA A 231 -10.60 -10.89 -5.47
C ALA A 231 -10.38 -9.44 -4.99
N THR A 232 -9.46 -9.22 -4.06
CA THR A 232 -9.06 -7.87 -3.61
C THR A 232 -8.53 -7.05 -4.79
N ILE A 233 -7.58 -7.57 -5.56
CA ILE A 233 -7.05 -6.86 -6.75
C ILE A 233 -8.16 -6.59 -7.77
N MET A 234 -8.97 -7.61 -8.06
CA MET A 234 -10.09 -7.47 -9.01
C MET A 234 -11.03 -6.33 -8.60
N TYR A 235 -11.40 -6.28 -7.33
CA TYR A 235 -12.28 -5.21 -6.85
C TYR A 235 -11.62 -3.83 -6.90
N LEU A 236 -10.36 -3.72 -6.53
CA LEU A 236 -9.62 -2.45 -6.61
C LEU A 236 -9.53 -1.92 -8.04
N ILE A 237 -9.41 -2.80 -9.04
CA ILE A 237 -9.47 -2.42 -10.47
C ILE A 237 -10.88 -1.95 -10.84
N LEU A 238 -11.91 -2.71 -10.49
CA LEU A 238 -13.31 -2.40 -10.83
C LEU A 238 -13.84 -1.13 -10.15
N SER A 239 -13.44 -0.87 -8.91
CA SER A 239 -13.80 0.35 -8.19
C SER A 239 -13.03 1.59 -8.69
N GLY A 240 -11.97 1.39 -9.51
CA GLY A 240 -11.07 2.46 -9.93
C GLY A 240 -10.16 2.94 -8.80
N SER A 241 -9.99 2.14 -7.75
CA SER A 241 -9.03 2.41 -6.66
C SER A 241 -7.61 2.05 -7.08
N LEU A 242 -7.47 1.12 -8.02
CA LEU A 242 -6.21 0.73 -8.65
C LEU A 242 -6.28 1.10 -10.14
N THR A 243 -5.49 2.09 -10.55
CA THR A 243 -5.46 2.66 -11.90
C THR A 243 -4.02 2.76 -12.39
N LYS A 244 -3.82 3.20 -13.64
CA LYS A 244 -2.49 3.48 -14.20
C LYS A 244 -1.66 4.52 -13.40
N ASP A 245 -2.34 5.38 -12.63
CA ASP A 245 -1.71 6.39 -11.79
C ASP A 245 -1.51 5.90 -10.33
N SER A 246 -1.69 4.61 -10.06
CA SER A 246 -1.49 4.03 -8.74
C SER A 246 -0.08 3.48 -8.58
N ILE A 247 0.42 3.53 -7.34
CA ILE A 247 1.62 2.82 -6.91
C ILE A 247 1.17 1.74 -5.93
N LEU A 248 1.27 0.48 -6.35
CA LEU A 248 0.87 -0.67 -5.54
C LEU A 248 2.04 -1.19 -4.71
N PHE A 249 1.85 -1.25 -3.41
CA PHE A 249 2.70 -1.94 -2.45
C PHE A 249 1.97 -3.20 -1.98
N TRP A 250 2.49 -4.37 -2.28
CA TRP A 250 1.90 -5.63 -1.86
C TRP A 250 2.89 -6.41 -1.00
N ASP A 251 2.53 -6.64 0.25
CA ASP A 251 3.36 -7.33 1.22
C ASP A 251 2.99 -8.82 1.24
N GLU A 252 3.97 -9.68 1.05
CA GLU A 252 3.85 -11.15 1.05
C GLU A 252 2.67 -11.67 0.17
N PRO A 253 2.64 -11.35 -1.13
CA PRO A 253 1.54 -11.78 -2.00
C PRO A 253 1.40 -13.30 -2.07
N GLU A 254 2.50 -14.05 -1.94
CA GLU A 254 2.58 -15.51 -2.03
C GLU A 254 2.09 -16.23 -0.76
N THR A 255 2.05 -15.55 0.39
CA THR A 255 1.70 -16.16 1.67
C THR A 255 0.29 -16.75 1.65
N ASN A 256 0.14 -18.00 2.13
CA ASN A 256 -1.12 -18.77 2.13
C ASN A 256 -1.71 -19.01 0.72
N MET A 257 -0.90 -18.90 -0.32
CA MET A 257 -1.30 -19.18 -1.69
C MET A 257 -0.92 -20.60 -2.11
N ASN A 258 -1.80 -21.24 -2.89
CA ASN A 258 -1.45 -22.51 -3.51
C ASN A 258 -0.28 -22.30 -4.49
N PRO A 259 0.81 -23.09 -4.44
CA PRO A 259 1.96 -22.95 -5.34
C PRO A 259 1.60 -22.90 -6.83
N LYS A 260 0.53 -23.61 -7.23
CA LYS A 260 0.04 -23.60 -8.62
C LYS A 260 -0.52 -22.25 -9.06
N MET A 261 -0.87 -21.37 -8.12
CA MET A 261 -1.41 -20.03 -8.40
C MET A 261 -0.31 -18.97 -8.50
N ILE A 262 0.89 -19.23 -7.97
CA ILE A 262 1.98 -18.24 -7.91
C ILE A 262 2.36 -17.76 -9.32
N LYS A 263 2.62 -18.71 -10.25
CA LYS A 263 2.98 -18.33 -11.62
C LYS A 263 1.87 -17.56 -12.33
N PRO A 264 0.59 -18.03 -12.39
CA PRO A 264 -0.50 -17.25 -12.96
C PRO A 264 -0.67 -15.87 -12.33
N MET A 265 -0.49 -15.75 -11.01
CA MET A 265 -0.51 -14.45 -10.32
C MET A 265 0.60 -13.52 -10.81
N CYS A 266 1.84 -14.02 -10.90
CA CYS A 266 2.96 -13.22 -11.41
C CYS A 266 2.72 -12.76 -12.87
N ASP A 267 2.17 -13.64 -13.70
CA ASP A 267 1.80 -13.31 -15.08
C ASP A 267 0.72 -12.19 -15.10
N ALA A 268 -0.34 -12.31 -14.28
CA ALA A 268 -1.39 -11.30 -14.16
C ALA A 268 -0.89 -9.96 -13.60
N LEU A 269 0.02 -9.99 -12.62
CA LEU A 269 0.68 -8.79 -12.10
C LEU A 269 1.57 -8.12 -13.15
N THR A 270 2.22 -8.90 -14.00
CA THR A 270 3.03 -8.37 -15.11
C THR A 270 2.14 -7.65 -16.13
N GLU A 271 0.98 -8.20 -16.44
CA GLU A 271 0.01 -7.52 -17.30
C GLU A 271 -0.55 -6.25 -16.63
N LEU A 272 -0.85 -6.32 -15.34
CA LEU A 272 -1.29 -5.17 -14.56
C LEU A 272 -0.23 -4.05 -14.57
N ALA A 273 1.04 -4.40 -14.40
CA ALA A 273 2.15 -3.44 -14.40
C ALA A 273 2.34 -2.73 -15.75
N LYS A 274 2.00 -3.38 -16.88
CA LYS A 274 2.02 -2.74 -18.20
C LYS A 274 0.96 -1.65 -18.36
N MET A 275 -0.09 -1.67 -17.55
CA MET A 275 -1.13 -0.64 -17.56
C MET A 275 -0.74 0.62 -16.79
N GLY A 276 0.24 0.54 -15.89
CA GLY A 276 0.62 1.63 -15.00
C GLY A 276 1.88 1.33 -14.19
N ASP A 277 2.17 2.21 -13.25
CA ASP A 277 3.38 2.18 -12.43
C ASP A 277 3.13 1.38 -11.14
N PHE A 278 3.58 0.12 -11.09
CA PHE A 278 3.41 -0.72 -9.91
C PHE A 278 4.75 -1.11 -9.29
N CYS A 279 4.86 -0.94 -7.96
CA CYS A 279 5.89 -1.57 -7.15
C CYS A 279 5.25 -2.75 -6.41
N SER A 280 5.66 -3.97 -6.72
CA SER A 280 5.25 -5.16 -5.98
C SER A 280 6.44 -5.78 -5.25
N ASN A 281 6.19 -6.33 -4.07
CA ASN A 281 7.18 -7.01 -3.24
C ASN A 281 6.74 -8.45 -3.01
N THR A 282 7.64 -9.37 -3.24
CA THR A 282 7.58 -10.76 -2.80
C THR A 282 8.70 -11.07 -1.85
#